data_0dc7ce957fd7605fd6eb4157d6509818
#
_entry.id   0dc7ce957fd7605fd6eb4157d6509818
#
_cell.length_a   1.000
_cell.length_b   1.000
_cell.length_c   1.000
_cell.angle_alpha   90.00
_cell.angle_beta   90.00
_cell.angle_gamma   90.00
#
_symmetry.space_group_name_H-M   'P 1'
#
loop_
_entity.id
_entity.type
_entity.pdbx_description
1 polymer ?
#
loop_
_entity_poly.entity_id
_entity_poly.type
_entity_poly.pdbx_seq_one_letter_code
_entity_poly.pdbx_strand_id
1 'polypeptide(L)'
;MQKQKCSLKLYTNFLIANQNRYSGLELSRVSPVEDLCHDSVSRWLSSSNFTPSDLWNQVKSLVDVKTGYLLCDDTLLNKQYSRVNELAKKQYSGNEHGLVNGICLVNLLWTSEDEFIPVDYRIYRKEADDKTKNDHFQDMLIRAFGRGFSPLYVLIDSWYSSISNLKLVRKFS
;
A
#
# COMPACT_ATOMS: atom_id res chain seq x y z
N MET A 1 -6.79 -11.99 30.32
CA MET A 1 -6.49 -11.19 29.10
C MET A 1 -7.78 -10.75 28.46
N GLN A 2 -8.00 -9.44 28.27
CA GLN A 2 -9.18 -8.95 27.53
C GLN A 2 -9.08 -9.41 26.08
N LYS A 3 -10.14 -10.04 25.58
CA LYS A 3 -10.25 -10.51 24.20
C LYS A 3 -10.16 -9.32 23.24
N GLN A 4 -9.28 -9.39 22.23
CA GLN A 4 -9.18 -8.34 21.21
C GLN A 4 -10.51 -8.22 20.46
N LYS A 5 -11.15 -7.05 20.53
CA LYS A 5 -12.46 -6.79 19.91
C LYS A 5 -12.34 -6.18 18.50
N CYS A 6 -11.23 -5.51 18.18
CA CYS A 6 -10.97 -4.98 16.84
C CYS A 6 -10.32 -6.05 15.95
N SER A 7 -10.72 -6.12 14.69
CA SER A 7 -10.16 -7.04 13.69
C SER A 7 -9.94 -6.33 12.36
N LEU A 8 -9.12 -6.91 11.50
CA LEU A 8 -8.89 -6.38 10.14
C LEU A 8 -10.23 -6.19 9.39
N LYS A 9 -11.10 -7.19 9.41
CA LYS A 9 -12.41 -7.13 8.74
C LYS A 9 -13.26 -5.98 9.27
N LEU A 10 -13.35 -5.81 10.59
CA LEU A 10 -14.12 -4.73 11.19
C LEU A 10 -13.56 -3.36 10.80
N TYR A 11 -12.23 -3.21 10.87
CA TYR A 11 -11.56 -1.95 10.56
C TYR A 11 -11.67 -1.60 9.07
N THR A 12 -11.49 -2.57 8.18
CA THR A 12 -11.65 -2.38 6.73
C THR A 12 -13.07 -2.00 6.36
N ASN A 13 -14.07 -2.71 6.93
CA ASN A 13 -15.48 -2.37 6.70
C ASN A 13 -15.80 -0.95 7.16
N PHE A 14 -15.24 -0.53 8.31
CA PHE A 14 -15.37 0.85 8.77
C PHE A 14 -14.76 1.85 7.77
N LEU A 15 -13.56 1.59 7.27
CA LEU A 15 -12.91 2.48 6.30
C LEU A 15 -13.71 2.61 4.99
N ILE A 16 -14.40 1.55 4.56
CA ILE A 16 -15.22 1.55 3.34
C ILE A 16 -16.57 2.25 3.58
N ALA A 17 -17.22 1.96 4.69
CA ALA A 17 -18.59 2.40 4.94
C ALA A 17 -18.68 3.81 5.55
N ASN A 18 -17.65 4.27 6.24
CA ASN A 18 -17.70 5.53 6.97
C ASN A 18 -17.42 6.72 6.03
N GLN A 19 -18.30 7.72 6.09
CA GLN A 19 -18.19 8.96 5.30
C GLN A 19 -17.66 10.16 6.13
N ASN A 20 -17.41 9.95 7.42
CA ASN A 20 -16.99 11.00 8.34
C ASN A 20 -15.50 10.89 8.67
N ARG A 21 -15.13 10.96 9.94
CA ARG A 21 -13.75 10.90 10.40
C ARG A 21 -13.27 9.47 10.56
N TYR A 22 -12.15 9.12 9.94
CA TYR A 22 -11.49 7.82 10.09
C TYR A 22 -10.64 7.78 11.38
N SER A 23 -11.30 7.68 12.52
CA SER A 23 -10.65 7.64 13.84
C SER A 23 -11.11 6.45 14.68
N GLY A 24 -10.26 6.00 15.61
CA GLY A 24 -10.63 4.93 16.54
C GLY A 24 -11.84 5.28 17.39
N LEU A 25 -12.03 6.56 17.73
CA LEU A 25 -13.21 7.04 18.43
C LEU A 25 -14.47 6.91 17.57
N GLU A 26 -14.40 7.27 16.30
CA GLU A 26 -15.55 7.14 15.41
C GLU A 26 -15.91 5.67 15.18
N LEU A 27 -14.90 4.81 14.96
CA LEU A 27 -15.15 3.37 14.88
C LEU A 27 -15.82 2.83 16.15
N SER A 28 -15.43 3.30 17.34
CA SER A 28 -16.08 2.84 18.58
C SER A 28 -17.53 3.27 18.70
N ARG A 29 -17.92 4.39 18.06
CA ARG A 29 -19.31 4.89 18.07
C ARG A 29 -20.23 4.15 17.11
N VAL A 30 -19.71 3.79 15.91
CA VAL A 30 -20.52 3.20 14.84
C VAL A 30 -20.39 1.68 14.76
N SER A 31 -19.53 1.09 15.59
CA SER A 31 -19.24 -0.34 15.57
C SER A 31 -20.46 -1.19 15.98
N PRO A 32 -20.76 -2.28 15.27
CA PRO A 32 -21.73 -3.27 15.73
C PRO A 32 -21.19 -4.15 16.87
N VAL A 33 -19.92 -4.03 17.21
CA VAL A 33 -19.30 -4.80 18.30
C VAL A 33 -19.52 -4.06 19.62
N GLU A 34 -20.25 -4.69 20.54
CA GLU A 34 -20.53 -4.16 21.88
C GLU A 34 -19.23 -3.86 22.65
N ASP A 35 -19.26 -2.73 23.38
CA ASP A 35 -18.14 -2.25 24.21
C ASP A 35 -16.80 -2.14 23.46
N LEU A 36 -16.82 -1.86 22.17
CA LEU A 36 -15.58 -1.51 21.46
C LEU A 36 -15.17 -0.10 21.86
N CYS A 37 -14.11 0.03 22.65
CA CYS A 37 -13.56 1.34 22.99
C CYS A 37 -12.43 1.75 22.03
N HIS A 38 -12.19 3.06 21.89
CA HIS A 38 -11.14 3.61 21.04
C HIS A 38 -9.73 3.12 21.39
N ASP A 39 -9.46 2.85 22.67
CA ASP A 39 -8.18 2.28 23.13
C ASP A 39 -7.98 0.85 22.61
N SER A 40 -9.06 0.08 22.48
CA SER A 40 -9.00 -1.27 21.89
C SER A 40 -8.63 -1.21 20.42
N VAL A 41 -9.14 -0.22 19.69
CA VAL A 41 -8.79 0.04 18.29
C VAL A 41 -7.32 0.48 18.19
N SER A 42 -6.90 1.42 19.01
CA SER A 42 -5.52 1.93 19.03
C SER A 42 -4.51 0.84 19.36
N ARG A 43 -4.79 -0.02 20.35
CA ARG A 43 -3.95 -1.17 20.69
C ARG A 43 -3.88 -2.17 19.54
N TRP A 44 -5.00 -2.46 18.89
CA TRP A 44 -5.02 -3.34 17.74
C TRP A 44 -4.16 -2.79 16.60
N LEU A 45 -4.30 -1.53 16.24
CA LEU A 45 -3.47 -0.88 15.22
C LEU A 45 -1.98 -0.91 15.57
N SER A 46 -1.62 -0.64 16.83
CA SER A 46 -0.22 -0.66 17.28
C SER A 46 0.39 -2.06 17.32
N SER A 47 -0.41 -3.08 17.55
CA SER A 47 0.04 -4.48 17.58
C SER A 47 -0.04 -5.18 16.22
N SER A 48 -0.71 -4.57 15.25
CA SER A 48 -0.87 -5.15 13.91
C SER A 48 0.35 -4.81 13.05
N ASN A 49 0.95 -5.83 12.48
CA ASN A 49 2.10 -5.68 11.59
C ASN A 49 1.78 -6.32 10.23
N PHE A 50 1.05 -5.58 9.40
CA PHE A 50 0.68 -6.04 8.06
C PHE A 50 1.83 -5.80 7.08
N THR A 51 2.15 -6.82 6.30
CA THR A 51 3.22 -6.82 5.31
C THR A 51 2.67 -6.88 3.88
N PRO A 52 3.49 -6.57 2.86
CA PRO A 52 3.10 -6.82 1.47
C PRO A 52 2.75 -8.28 1.16
N SER A 53 3.31 -9.23 1.93
CA SER A 53 2.97 -10.65 1.78
C SER A 53 1.56 -10.95 2.31
N ASP A 54 1.15 -10.27 3.38
CA ASP A 54 -0.22 -10.40 3.90
C ASP A 54 -1.23 -9.84 2.90
N LEU A 55 -0.94 -8.69 2.29
CA LEU A 55 -1.75 -8.14 1.20
C LEU A 55 -1.90 -9.18 0.08
N TRP A 56 -0.79 -9.71 -0.44
CA TRP A 56 -0.83 -10.72 -1.50
C TRP A 56 -1.68 -11.94 -1.11
N ASN A 57 -1.53 -12.44 0.11
CA ASN A 57 -2.32 -13.58 0.59
C ASN A 57 -3.84 -13.31 0.62
N GLN A 58 -4.25 -12.07 0.81
CA GLN A 58 -5.67 -11.68 0.77
C GLN A 58 -6.21 -11.60 -0.67
N VAL A 59 -5.40 -11.15 -1.63
CA VAL A 59 -5.88 -10.82 -2.98
C VAL A 59 -5.55 -11.87 -4.05
N LYS A 60 -4.63 -12.81 -3.78
CA LYS A 60 -4.13 -13.77 -4.79
C LYS A 60 -5.21 -14.62 -5.47
N SER A 61 -6.35 -14.84 -4.81
CA SER A 61 -7.48 -15.58 -5.41
C SER A 61 -8.30 -14.74 -6.39
N LEU A 62 -8.10 -13.44 -6.42
CA LEU A 62 -8.77 -12.50 -7.31
C LEU A 62 -7.94 -12.19 -8.56
N VAL A 63 -6.69 -12.65 -8.62
CA VAL A 63 -5.71 -12.30 -9.64
C VAL A 63 -5.41 -13.50 -10.51
N ASP A 64 -5.59 -13.37 -11.82
CA ASP A 64 -5.02 -14.31 -12.78
C ASP A 64 -3.62 -13.85 -13.18
N VAL A 65 -2.61 -14.50 -12.60
CA VAL A 65 -1.19 -14.16 -12.81
C VAL A 65 -0.71 -14.36 -14.25
N LYS A 66 -1.51 -15.01 -15.13
CA LYS A 66 -1.16 -15.29 -16.52
C LYS A 66 -1.72 -14.28 -17.51
N THR A 67 -2.53 -13.36 -17.04
CA THR A 67 -3.21 -12.36 -17.87
C THR A 67 -3.02 -10.94 -17.31
N GLY A 68 -3.58 -9.97 -18.00
CA GLY A 68 -3.62 -8.59 -17.57
C GLY A 68 -2.27 -7.87 -17.65
N TYR A 69 -2.17 -6.81 -16.88
CA TYR A 69 -1.03 -5.89 -16.86
C TYR A 69 -0.54 -5.69 -15.43
N LEU A 70 0.75 -5.41 -15.25
CA LEU A 70 1.28 -4.86 -14.00
C LEU A 70 1.46 -3.35 -14.16
N LEU A 71 0.99 -2.59 -13.20
CA LEU A 71 1.12 -1.13 -13.16
C LEU A 71 1.87 -0.73 -11.90
N CYS A 72 2.96 0.03 -12.05
CA CYS A 72 3.69 0.59 -10.92
C CYS A 72 3.62 2.11 -10.93
N ASP A 73 3.23 2.65 -9.79
CA ASP A 73 3.23 4.09 -9.56
C ASP A 73 3.48 4.38 -8.07
N ASP A 74 3.80 5.64 -7.75
CA ASP A 74 3.92 6.06 -6.37
C ASP A 74 2.92 7.17 -6.03
N THR A 75 2.53 7.19 -4.78
CA THR A 75 1.63 8.22 -4.25
C THR A 75 2.17 8.79 -2.95
N LEU A 76 1.92 10.07 -2.73
CA LEU A 76 2.27 10.76 -1.50
C LEU A 76 1.02 10.94 -0.64
N LEU A 77 0.94 10.19 0.45
CA LEU A 77 -0.11 10.32 1.45
C LEU A 77 0.19 11.55 2.32
N ASN A 78 -0.49 12.66 2.05
CA ASN A 78 -0.31 13.91 2.78
C ASN A 78 -0.59 13.74 4.28
N LYS A 79 0.38 14.13 5.11
CA LYS A 79 0.35 14.08 6.57
C LYS A 79 0.78 15.42 7.19
N GLN A 80 0.51 16.54 6.51
CA GLN A 80 0.97 17.87 6.95
C GLN A 80 0.52 18.26 8.36
N TYR A 81 -0.60 17.75 8.82
CA TYR A 81 -1.12 17.99 10.18
C TYR A 81 -0.61 16.99 11.23
N SER A 82 0.16 15.98 10.82
CA SER A 82 0.73 15.02 11.76
C SER A 82 1.98 15.60 12.42
N ARG A 83 1.95 15.81 13.73
CA ARG A 83 3.09 16.36 14.47
C ARG A 83 4.16 15.31 14.77
N VAL A 84 3.75 14.05 14.93
CA VAL A 84 4.65 12.93 15.26
C VAL A 84 4.28 11.74 14.39
N ASN A 85 4.99 11.58 13.28
CA ASN A 85 4.84 10.40 12.41
C ASN A 85 6.21 10.09 11.81
N GLU A 86 6.85 9.03 12.28
CA GLU A 86 8.18 8.62 11.86
C GLU A 86 8.27 8.25 10.38
N LEU A 87 7.14 7.87 9.76
CA LEU A 87 7.07 7.52 8.34
C LEU A 87 6.90 8.75 7.44
N ALA A 88 6.43 9.88 8.00
CA ALA A 88 6.18 11.09 7.22
C ALA A 88 7.48 11.89 7.06
N LYS A 89 7.77 12.28 5.83
CA LYS A 89 8.94 13.09 5.46
C LYS A 89 8.52 14.24 4.54
N LYS A 90 9.27 15.33 4.57
CA LYS A 90 9.10 16.42 3.61
C LYS A 90 9.56 15.94 2.23
N GLN A 91 8.66 15.93 1.28
CA GLN A 91 8.88 15.49 -0.09
C GLN A 91 8.15 16.42 -1.06
N TYR A 92 8.65 16.52 -2.28
CA TYR A 92 7.96 17.25 -3.32
C TYR A 92 6.73 16.46 -3.79
N SER A 93 5.60 17.13 -3.87
CA SER A 93 4.35 16.60 -4.41
C SER A 93 4.05 17.29 -5.75
N GLY A 94 3.97 16.52 -6.82
CA GLY A 94 3.56 17.04 -8.13
C GLY A 94 2.12 17.59 -8.10
N ASN A 95 1.23 16.96 -7.35
CA ASN A 95 -0.17 17.38 -7.24
C ASN A 95 -0.33 18.69 -6.44
N GLU A 96 0.48 18.87 -5.40
CA GLU A 96 0.42 20.07 -4.54
C GLU A 96 1.39 21.17 -5.02
N HIS A 97 2.19 20.90 -6.07
CA HIS A 97 3.21 21.80 -6.62
C HIS A 97 4.15 22.37 -5.55
N GLY A 98 4.47 21.57 -4.50
CA GLY A 98 5.26 22.03 -3.37
C GLY A 98 5.81 20.92 -2.48
N LEU A 99 6.51 21.33 -1.41
CA LEU A 99 7.00 20.42 -0.38
C LEU A 99 5.86 20.09 0.60
N VAL A 100 5.53 18.81 0.69
CA VAL A 100 4.50 18.28 1.59
C VAL A 100 5.13 17.30 2.57
N ASN A 101 4.70 17.36 3.83
CA ASN A 101 5.03 16.32 4.79
C ASN A 101 4.09 15.13 4.57
N GLY A 102 4.62 14.00 4.13
CA GLY A 102 3.81 12.86 3.75
C GLY A 102 4.54 11.53 3.76
N ILE A 103 3.78 10.46 3.62
CA ILE A 103 4.28 9.09 3.48
C ILE A 103 4.23 8.75 2.00
N CYS A 104 5.39 8.46 1.40
CA CYS A 104 5.45 8.01 0.03
C CYS A 104 5.25 6.49 -0.03
N LEU A 105 4.31 6.07 -0.84
CA LEU A 105 3.94 4.69 -1.05
C LEU A 105 4.17 4.34 -2.53
N VAL A 106 5.07 3.38 -2.79
CA VAL A 106 5.26 2.81 -4.12
C VAL A 106 4.37 1.57 -4.21
N ASN A 107 3.51 1.51 -5.22
CA ASN A 107 2.52 0.46 -5.39
C ASN A 107 2.79 -0.35 -6.65
N LEU A 108 2.50 -1.64 -6.58
CA LEU A 108 2.39 -2.51 -7.74
C LEU A 108 0.97 -3.05 -7.78
N LEU A 109 0.25 -2.75 -8.86
CA LEU A 109 -1.11 -3.23 -9.10
C LEU A 109 -1.11 -4.23 -10.26
N TRP A 110 -1.98 -5.20 -10.17
CA TRP A 110 -2.43 -5.98 -11.32
C TRP A 110 -3.75 -5.41 -11.80
N THR A 111 -3.92 -5.33 -13.12
CA THR A 111 -5.17 -4.86 -13.72
C THR A 111 -5.54 -5.73 -14.92
N SER A 112 -6.80 -6.03 -15.05
CA SER A 112 -7.42 -6.66 -16.21
C SER A 112 -8.82 -6.08 -16.36
N GLU A 113 -9.14 -5.59 -17.56
CA GLU A 113 -10.39 -4.89 -17.82
C GLU A 113 -10.63 -3.74 -16.83
N ASP A 114 -11.67 -3.81 -16.02
CA ASP A 114 -12.05 -2.78 -15.03
C ASP A 114 -11.54 -3.10 -13.60
N GLU A 115 -10.76 -4.17 -13.43
CA GLU A 115 -10.23 -4.57 -12.12
C GLU A 115 -8.85 -3.97 -11.87
N PHE A 116 -8.65 -3.41 -10.67
CA PHE A 116 -7.38 -2.85 -10.20
C PHE A 116 -7.07 -3.43 -8.82
N ILE A 117 -6.19 -4.42 -8.77
CA ILE A 117 -5.89 -5.15 -7.54
C ILE A 117 -4.46 -4.89 -7.09
N PRO A 118 -4.23 -4.29 -5.91
CA PRO A 118 -2.88 -4.09 -5.39
C PRO A 118 -2.26 -5.43 -5.01
N VAL A 119 -1.09 -5.74 -5.57
CA VAL A 119 -0.41 -7.03 -5.38
C VAL A 119 0.87 -6.92 -4.56
N ASP A 120 1.44 -5.72 -4.48
CA ASP A 120 2.59 -5.41 -3.64
C ASP A 120 2.65 -3.90 -3.35
N TYR A 121 3.34 -3.50 -2.26
CA TYR A 121 3.59 -2.10 -1.95
C TYR A 121 4.90 -1.94 -1.18
N ARG A 122 5.47 -0.70 -1.20
CA ARG A 122 6.59 -0.30 -0.36
C ARG A 122 6.35 1.08 0.23
N ILE A 123 6.65 1.23 1.51
CA ILE A 123 6.77 2.55 2.12
C ILE A 123 8.19 3.04 1.85
N TYR A 124 8.31 4.09 1.04
CA TYR A 124 9.60 4.65 0.67
C TYR A 124 10.21 5.46 1.79
N ARG A 125 11.36 5.01 2.28
CA ARG A 125 12.17 5.67 3.32
C ARG A 125 13.64 5.40 3.06
N LYS A 126 14.27 6.24 2.24
CA LYS A 126 15.66 6.04 1.82
C LYS A 126 16.63 5.86 3.00
N GLU A 127 16.41 6.59 4.11
CA GLU A 127 17.27 6.51 5.29
C GLU A 127 17.10 5.20 6.09
N ALA A 128 16.08 4.41 5.81
CA ALA A 128 15.81 3.16 6.53
C ALA A 128 16.47 1.95 5.87
N ASP A 129 16.51 1.91 4.54
CA ASP A 129 16.99 0.75 3.78
C ASP A 129 17.95 1.09 2.65
N ASP A 130 18.32 2.37 2.52
CA ASP A 130 19.20 2.93 1.47
C ASP A 130 18.72 2.64 0.03
N LYS A 131 17.44 2.31 -0.14
CA LYS A 131 16.84 2.01 -1.44
C LYS A 131 16.20 3.23 -2.06
N THR A 132 16.32 3.33 -3.38
CA THR A 132 15.57 4.28 -4.19
C THR A 132 14.19 3.73 -4.54
N LYS A 133 13.29 4.58 -5.04
CA LYS A 133 12.00 4.10 -5.58
C LYS A 133 12.19 3.10 -6.73
N ASN A 134 13.24 3.28 -7.55
CA ASN A 134 13.59 2.34 -8.62
C ASN A 134 14.00 0.97 -8.07
N ASP A 135 14.76 0.93 -6.97
CA ASP A 135 15.12 -0.34 -6.33
C ASP A 135 13.90 -1.05 -5.76
N HIS A 136 12.98 -0.30 -5.13
CA HIS A 136 11.70 -0.84 -4.68
C HIS A 136 10.86 -1.39 -5.84
N PHE A 137 10.79 -0.68 -6.96
CA PHE A 137 10.13 -1.16 -8.17
C PHE A 137 10.73 -2.50 -8.64
N GLN A 138 12.06 -2.58 -8.75
CA GLN A 138 12.74 -3.81 -9.17
C GLN A 138 12.45 -4.98 -8.22
N ASP A 139 12.52 -4.76 -6.90
CA ASP A 139 12.21 -5.77 -5.88
C ASP A 139 10.77 -6.28 -5.99
N MET A 140 9.80 -5.38 -6.18
CA MET A 140 8.39 -5.76 -6.34
C MET A 140 8.17 -6.54 -7.63
N LEU A 141 8.79 -6.12 -8.72
CA LEU A 141 8.68 -6.79 -10.00
C LEU A 141 9.30 -8.20 -9.97
N ILE A 142 10.50 -8.35 -9.42
CA ILE A 142 11.15 -9.66 -9.23
C ILE A 142 10.27 -10.57 -8.38
N ARG A 143 9.67 -10.04 -7.32
CA ARG A 143 8.77 -10.80 -6.46
C ARG A 143 7.49 -11.21 -7.20
N ALA A 144 6.91 -10.33 -8.01
CA ALA A 144 5.75 -10.64 -8.83
C ALA A 144 6.05 -11.80 -9.81
N PHE A 145 7.17 -11.74 -10.52
CA PHE A 145 7.58 -12.84 -11.39
C PHE A 145 7.86 -14.13 -10.61
N GLY A 146 8.44 -14.05 -9.41
CA GLY A 146 8.60 -15.20 -8.50
C GLY A 146 7.26 -15.80 -8.04
N ARG A 147 6.17 -15.03 -8.05
CA ARG A 147 4.80 -15.51 -7.81
C ARG A 147 4.13 -16.10 -9.06
N GLY A 148 4.84 -16.09 -10.19
CA GLY A 148 4.37 -16.66 -11.44
C GLY A 148 3.62 -15.69 -12.36
N PHE A 149 3.68 -14.38 -12.09
CA PHE A 149 3.12 -13.39 -13.01
C PHE A 149 3.78 -13.47 -14.38
N SER A 150 2.94 -13.42 -15.42
CA SER A 150 3.32 -13.31 -16.82
C SER A 150 2.40 -12.30 -17.50
N PRO A 151 2.53 -11.00 -17.14
CA PRO A 151 1.64 -9.96 -17.64
C PRO A 151 1.89 -9.69 -19.13
N LEU A 152 0.87 -9.20 -19.84
CA LEU A 152 1.01 -8.76 -21.23
C LEU A 152 1.95 -7.54 -21.32
N TYR A 153 1.86 -6.63 -20.39
CA TYR A 153 2.74 -5.45 -20.28
C TYR A 153 2.99 -5.07 -18.82
N VAL A 154 4.10 -4.36 -18.60
CA VAL A 154 4.38 -3.63 -17.35
C VAL A 154 4.28 -2.15 -17.67
N LEU A 155 3.31 -1.48 -17.05
CA LEU A 155 3.01 -0.06 -17.23
C LEU A 155 3.69 0.73 -16.12
N ILE A 156 4.48 1.72 -16.50
CA ILE A 156 5.22 2.59 -15.60
C ILE A 156 5.22 4.02 -16.14
N ASP A 157 5.34 5.00 -15.25
CA ASP A 157 5.58 6.36 -15.70
C ASP A 157 7.04 6.57 -16.15
N SER A 158 7.34 7.75 -16.70
CA SER A 158 8.68 8.08 -17.19
C SER A 158 9.76 8.07 -16.11
N TRP A 159 9.38 8.31 -14.84
CA TRP A 159 10.30 8.28 -13.70
C TRP A 159 10.94 6.90 -13.51
N TYR A 160 10.17 5.83 -13.77
CA TYR A 160 10.63 4.45 -13.65
C TYR A 160 11.25 3.89 -14.94
N SER A 161 11.32 4.66 -16.04
CA SER A 161 11.80 4.19 -17.35
C SER A 161 13.33 4.15 -17.49
N SER A 162 14.06 3.88 -16.41
CA SER A 162 15.51 3.70 -16.47
C SER A 162 15.90 2.48 -17.31
N ILE A 163 17.09 2.52 -17.92
CA ILE A 163 17.62 1.40 -18.74
C ILE A 163 17.65 0.09 -17.94
N SER A 164 18.00 0.16 -16.64
CA SER A 164 18.04 -1.02 -15.77
C SER A 164 16.64 -1.62 -15.57
N ASN A 165 15.62 -0.79 -15.37
CA ASN A 165 14.24 -1.23 -15.20
C ASN A 165 13.69 -1.84 -16.51
N LEU A 166 13.94 -1.19 -17.65
CA LEU A 166 13.52 -1.71 -18.95
C LEU A 166 14.18 -3.07 -19.29
N LYS A 167 15.48 -3.22 -18.96
CA LYS A 167 16.17 -4.50 -19.10
C LYS A 167 15.57 -5.58 -18.18
N LEU A 168 15.19 -5.21 -16.95
CA LEU A 168 14.56 -6.14 -16.01
C LEU A 168 13.20 -6.60 -16.53
N VAL A 169 12.34 -5.67 -16.96
CA VAL A 169 11.04 -6.02 -17.58
C VAL A 169 11.25 -6.98 -18.74
N ARG A 170 12.14 -6.64 -19.69
CA ARG A 170 12.43 -7.47 -20.88
C ARG A 170 12.93 -8.89 -20.53
N LYS A 171 13.61 -9.06 -19.40
CA LYS A 171 14.13 -10.36 -18.96
C LYS A 171 13.01 -11.36 -18.63
N PHE A 172 11.85 -10.85 -18.24
CA PHE A 172 10.72 -11.63 -17.76
C PHE A 172 9.50 -11.61 -18.70
N SER A 173 9.61 -10.91 -19.83
CA SER A 173 8.59 -10.83 -20.90
C SER A 173 8.72 -11.96 -21.90
#